data_337f74f7c1abd9b0fbc605af5131b801
#
_entry.id   337f74f7c1abd9b0fbc605af5131b801
#
_cell.length_a   1.000
_cell.length_b   1.000
_cell.length_c   1.000
_cell.angle_alpha   90.00
_cell.angle_beta   90.00
_cell.angle_gamma   90.00
#
_symmetry.space_group_name_H-M   'P 1'
#
loop_
_entity.id
_entity.type
_entity.pdbx_description
1 polymer ?
#
loop_
_entity_poly.entity_id
_entity_poly.type
_entity_poly.pdbx_seq_one_letter_code
_entity_poly.pdbx_strand_id
1 'polypeptide(L)'
;MSNKMILKKAEDFVTSKWSGGSTTELYIYPPQAVYREGNFKCRISSATVEVEKSDFTSLPGVKRYLSIFFGELKMVHGGEKEVILKPYEVDCFDGGDSTVSYGKVVDFNLMLKNGAEGEMQAKEMQAEEEMILKPTESENLLAVYVKTGCIQIKDKEVREGELFVCEDWNEELKIKNAASKKTGVGICKVKL
;
A
#
# COMPACT_ATOMS: atom_id res chain seq x y z
N MET A 1 24.16 6.08 -5.84
CA MET A 1 23.84 4.63 -5.70
C MET A 1 22.93 4.27 -6.85
N SER A 2 22.98 3.05 -7.38
CA SER A 2 22.09 2.65 -8.49
C SER A 2 20.77 2.15 -7.92
N ASN A 3 19.66 2.52 -8.55
CA ASN A 3 18.33 2.00 -8.22
C ASN A 3 18.33 0.47 -8.20
N LYS A 4 17.86 -0.12 -7.12
CA LYS A 4 17.65 -1.56 -7.02
C LYS A 4 16.17 -1.88 -7.28
N MET A 5 15.87 -2.38 -8.49
CA MET A 5 14.51 -2.67 -8.93
C MET A 5 14.18 -4.15 -8.71
N ILE A 6 13.11 -4.41 -7.97
CA ILE A 6 12.65 -5.74 -7.58
C ILE A 6 11.21 -5.90 -8.06
N LEU A 7 10.90 -7.02 -8.70
CA LEU A 7 9.53 -7.45 -8.96
C LEU A 7 9.19 -8.59 -8.00
N LYS A 8 8.20 -8.38 -7.15
CA LYS A 8 7.70 -9.38 -6.20
C LYS A 8 6.36 -9.92 -6.70
N LYS A 9 6.21 -11.24 -6.60
CA LYS A 9 5.04 -12.00 -7.06
C LYS A 9 4.36 -12.71 -5.90
N ALA A 10 3.29 -13.42 -6.18
CA ALA A 10 2.49 -14.11 -5.17
C ALA A 10 3.32 -15.05 -4.27
N GLU A 11 4.33 -15.73 -4.84
CA GLU A 11 5.24 -16.61 -4.10
C GLU A 11 6.18 -15.91 -3.13
N ASP A 12 6.37 -14.58 -3.30
CA ASP A 12 7.21 -13.74 -2.44
C ASP A 12 6.44 -13.14 -1.26
N PHE A 13 5.14 -13.34 -1.20
CA PHE A 13 4.27 -12.74 -0.20
C PHE A 13 3.89 -13.71 0.91
N VAL A 14 3.63 -13.16 2.09
CA VAL A 14 3.12 -13.91 3.23
C VAL A 14 1.68 -13.50 3.49
N THR A 15 0.77 -14.46 3.38
CA THR A 15 -0.65 -14.25 3.69
C THR A 15 -1.00 -14.90 5.01
N SER A 16 -1.59 -14.13 5.92
CA SER A 16 -2.12 -14.58 7.20
C SER A 16 -3.64 -14.44 7.23
N LYS A 17 -4.32 -15.45 7.78
CA LYS A 17 -5.77 -15.43 8.03
C LYS A 17 -6.06 -14.96 9.45
N TRP A 18 -7.15 -14.25 9.61
CA TRP A 18 -7.70 -13.82 10.89
C TRP A 18 -9.23 -13.95 10.87
N SER A 19 -9.91 -13.67 11.97
CA SER A 19 -11.35 -13.92 12.12
C SER A 19 -12.26 -13.14 11.15
N GLY A 20 -11.76 -12.05 10.58
CA GLY A 20 -12.53 -11.17 9.67
C GLY A 20 -12.04 -11.18 8.22
N GLY A 21 -11.07 -12.03 7.86
CA GLY A 21 -10.54 -12.08 6.50
C GLY A 21 -9.09 -12.55 6.41
N SER A 22 -8.35 -11.95 5.50
CA SER A 22 -6.92 -12.26 5.31
C SER A 22 -6.11 -11.01 5.00
N THR A 23 -4.84 -11.02 5.39
CA THR A 23 -3.88 -9.94 5.09
C THR A 23 -2.67 -10.53 4.41
N THR A 24 -2.30 -9.98 3.27
CA THR A 24 -1.09 -10.30 2.52
C THR A 24 -0.06 -9.21 2.74
N GLU A 25 1.09 -9.56 3.34
CA GLU A 25 2.25 -8.69 3.45
C GLU A 25 2.99 -8.68 2.12
N LEU A 26 2.99 -7.51 1.47
CA LEU A 26 3.60 -7.30 0.15
C LEU A 26 5.07 -6.88 0.27
N TYR A 27 5.39 -6.08 1.29
CA TYR A 27 6.74 -5.58 1.54
C TYR A 27 6.92 -5.20 3.00
N ILE A 28 8.08 -5.46 3.55
CA ILE A 28 8.52 -4.99 4.87
C ILE A 28 9.99 -4.56 4.80
N TYR A 29 10.32 -3.46 5.48
CA TYR A 29 11.70 -2.97 5.56
C TYR A 29 12.09 -2.64 7.02
N PRO A 30 13.29 -3.01 7.46
CA PRO A 30 14.30 -3.80 6.75
C PRO A 30 13.83 -5.25 6.50
N PRO A 31 14.47 -5.98 5.57
CA PRO A 31 14.00 -7.33 5.16
C PRO A 31 13.90 -8.36 6.30
N GLN A 32 14.67 -8.18 7.36
CA GLN A 32 14.64 -9.05 8.56
C GLN A 32 13.60 -8.62 9.59
N ALA A 33 12.86 -7.53 9.35
CA ALA A 33 11.85 -7.06 10.29
C ALA A 33 10.68 -8.04 10.39
N VAL A 34 10.10 -8.10 11.57
CA VAL A 34 8.91 -8.91 11.88
C VAL A 34 7.80 -7.98 12.34
N TYR A 35 6.67 -8.00 11.65
CA TYR A 35 5.54 -7.10 11.93
C TYR A 35 5.11 -7.12 13.39
N ARG A 36 4.99 -8.31 14.01
CA ARG A 36 4.55 -8.48 15.40
C ARG A 36 5.53 -7.91 16.42
N GLU A 37 6.81 -7.82 16.07
CA GLU A 37 7.85 -7.24 16.93
C GLU A 37 7.89 -5.71 16.81
N GLY A 38 7.24 -5.15 15.80
CA GLY A 38 7.20 -3.70 15.58
C GLY A 38 8.56 -3.08 15.25
N ASN A 39 9.51 -3.89 14.77
CA ASN A 39 10.89 -3.50 14.46
C ASN A 39 11.08 -3.04 12.99
N PHE A 40 9.98 -2.81 12.28
CA PHE A 40 9.99 -2.32 10.90
C PHE A 40 10.08 -0.79 10.83
N LYS A 41 10.53 -0.28 9.69
CA LYS A 41 10.42 1.13 9.29
C LYS A 41 9.24 1.34 8.34
N CYS A 42 9.09 0.46 7.36
CA CYS A 42 8.02 0.50 6.37
C CYS A 42 7.40 -0.89 6.22
N ARG A 43 6.06 -0.94 6.14
CA ARG A 43 5.32 -2.15 5.81
C ARG A 43 4.18 -1.82 4.86
N ILE A 44 4.10 -2.58 3.77
CA ILE A 44 3.02 -2.47 2.78
C ILE A 44 2.25 -3.79 2.78
N SER A 45 0.93 -3.71 2.84
CA SER A 45 0.05 -4.88 2.85
C SER A 45 -1.27 -4.60 2.15
N SER A 46 -1.97 -5.66 1.80
CA SER A 46 -3.35 -5.62 1.30
C SER A 46 -4.17 -6.65 2.06
N ALA A 47 -5.35 -6.26 2.53
CA ALA A 47 -6.26 -7.17 3.20
C ALA A 47 -7.58 -7.32 2.43
N THR A 48 -8.16 -8.52 2.53
CA THR A 48 -9.56 -8.77 2.18
C THR A 48 -10.34 -8.87 3.48
N VAL A 49 -11.26 -7.94 3.70
CA VAL A 49 -12.13 -7.87 4.87
C VAL A 49 -13.49 -8.45 4.50
N GLU A 50 -13.89 -9.52 5.15
CA GLU A 50 -15.10 -10.30 4.83
C GLU A 50 -16.22 -10.13 5.86
N VAL A 51 -15.97 -9.35 6.93
CA VAL A 51 -16.92 -9.05 8.01
C VAL A 51 -17.43 -7.61 7.91
N GLU A 52 -18.64 -7.37 8.41
CA GLU A 52 -19.26 -6.04 8.39
C GLU A 52 -18.58 -5.05 9.36
N LYS A 53 -17.96 -5.56 10.43
CA LYS A 53 -17.28 -4.75 11.45
C LYS A 53 -15.94 -5.36 11.80
N SER A 54 -14.92 -4.54 11.90
CA SER A 54 -13.58 -4.93 12.31
C SER A 54 -12.93 -3.88 13.19
N ASP A 55 -12.20 -4.32 14.20
CA ASP A 55 -11.39 -3.45 15.04
C ASP A 55 -9.93 -3.51 14.56
N PHE A 56 -9.32 -2.35 14.36
CA PHE A 56 -7.91 -2.28 13.98
C PHE A 56 -7.03 -2.51 15.20
N THR A 57 -5.97 -3.28 15.01
CA THR A 57 -4.93 -3.40 16.04
C THR A 57 -4.32 -2.04 16.33
N SER A 58 -4.32 -1.62 17.59
CA SER A 58 -3.63 -0.41 18.02
C SER A 58 -2.13 -0.60 17.90
N LEU A 59 -1.48 0.34 17.20
CA LEU A 59 -0.06 0.34 16.88
C LEU A 59 0.56 1.71 17.22
N PRO A 60 0.83 2.02 18.49
CA PRO A 60 1.41 3.29 18.89
C PRO A 60 2.74 3.58 18.16
N GLY A 61 2.92 4.81 17.71
CA GLY A 61 4.11 5.26 16.99
C GLY A 61 4.17 4.79 15.54
N VAL A 62 3.08 4.24 15.00
CA VAL A 62 2.93 3.88 13.58
C VAL A 62 2.02 4.88 12.90
N LYS A 63 2.52 5.56 11.88
CA LYS A 63 1.69 6.33 10.95
C LYS A 63 1.12 5.39 9.89
N ARG A 64 -0.19 5.45 9.69
CA ARG A 64 -0.90 4.57 8.75
C ARG A 64 -1.54 5.37 7.63
N TYR A 65 -1.40 4.86 6.40
CA TYR A 65 -2.17 5.27 5.25
C TYR A 65 -3.00 4.07 4.80
N LEU A 66 -4.29 4.29 4.60
CA LEU A 66 -5.22 3.26 4.17
C LEU A 66 -6.01 3.76 2.96
N SER A 67 -6.06 2.92 1.94
CA SER A 67 -6.95 3.06 0.80
C SER A 67 -7.73 1.77 0.60
N ILE A 68 -8.76 1.81 -0.23
CA ILE A 68 -9.48 0.61 -0.65
C ILE A 68 -9.53 0.53 -2.18
N PHE A 69 -9.49 -0.68 -2.71
CA PHE A 69 -9.67 -0.93 -4.14
C PHE A 69 -11.12 -1.26 -4.47
N PHE A 70 -11.82 -1.93 -3.57
CA PHE A 70 -13.20 -2.36 -3.75
C PHE A 70 -14.00 -2.15 -2.47
N GLY A 71 -15.31 -1.87 -2.63
CA GLY A 71 -16.26 -1.66 -1.56
C GLY A 71 -16.39 -0.21 -1.14
N GLU A 72 -16.90 0.01 0.05
CA GLU A 72 -16.95 1.28 0.77
C GLU A 72 -16.57 1.00 2.22
N LEU A 73 -15.73 1.82 2.81
CA LEU A 73 -15.25 1.66 4.17
C LEU A 73 -15.56 2.89 5.00
N LYS A 74 -16.38 2.72 6.03
CA LYS A 74 -16.53 3.72 7.09
C LYS A 74 -15.55 3.39 8.21
N MET A 75 -14.75 4.36 8.63
CA MET A 75 -13.86 4.25 9.79
C MET A 75 -14.25 5.27 10.86
N VAL A 76 -14.07 4.90 12.12
CA VAL A 76 -14.25 5.78 13.28
C VAL A 76 -12.98 5.74 14.12
N HIS A 77 -12.25 6.85 14.16
CA HIS A 77 -11.02 7.01 14.92
C HIS A 77 -11.31 7.69 16.26
N GLY A 78 -10.75 7.15 17.34
CA GLY A 78 -10.90 7.71 18.69
C GLY A 78 -12.35 7.75 19.20
N GLY A 79 -13.26 7.05 18.54
CA GLY A 79 -14.69 7.05 18.85
C GLY A 79 -15.48 8.27 18.31
N GLU A 80 -14.82 9.24 17.70
CA GLU A 80 -15.44 10.53 17.31
C GLU A 80 -15.26 10.90 15.84
N LYS A 81 -14.05 10.70 15.28
CA LYS A 81 -13.72 11.11 13.91
C LYS A 81 -14.18 10.06 12.92
N GLU A 82 -15.23 10.35 12.16
CA GLU A 82 -15.71 9.50 11.08
C GLU A 82 -15.05 9.85 9.75
N VAL A 83 -14.64 8.81 9.01
CA VAL A 83 -14.10 8.88 7.65
C VAL A 83 -14.80 7.83 6.80
N ILE A 84 -15.25 8.20 5.61
CA ILE A 84 -15.80 7.26 4.63
C ILE A 84 -14.86 7.26 3.43
N LEU A 85 -14.32 6.10 3.09
CA LEU A 85 -13.48 5.88 1.91
C LEU A 85 -14.28 5.19 0.81
N LYS A 86 -14.21 5.77 -0.37
CA LYS A 86 -14.56 5.13 -1.64
C LYS A 86 -13.29 4.57 -2.30
N PRO A 87 -13.39 3.70 -3.30
CA PRO A 87 -12.25 3.16 -3.99
C PRO A 87 -11.26 4.25 -4.43
N TYR A 88 -9.97 4.00 -4.13
CA TYR A 88 -8.81 4.87 -4.41
C TYR A 88 -8.69 6.15 -3.57
N GLU A 89 -9.63 6.44 -2.66
CA GLU A 89 -9.44 7.47 -1.65
C GLU A 89 -8.48 6.98 -0.56
N VAL A 90 -7.74 7.90 0.07
CA VAL A 90 -6.73 7.59 1.09
C VAL A 90 -7.04 8.35 2.37
N ASP A 91 -7.03 7.65 3.50
CA ASP A 91 -6.99 8.25 4.83
C ASP A 91 -5.62 8.05 5.47
N CYS A 92 -5.20 9.04 6.25
CA CYS A 92 -3.95 9.03 7.01
C CYS A 92 -4.24 9.28 8.48
N PHE A 93 -3.83 8.34 9.35
CA PHE A 93 -4.13 8.40 10.77
C PHE A 93 -3.02 7.81 11.64
N ASP A 94 -3.05 8.11 12.94
CA ASP A 94 -2.16 7.49 13.93
C ASP A 94 -2.60 6.05 14.20
N GLY A 95 -1.69 5.10 14.05
CA GLY A 95 -1.97 3.69 14.34
C GLY A 95 -2.24 3.39 15.81
N GLY A 96 -1.89 4.31 16.72
CA GLY A 96 -2.21 4.24 18.15
C GLY A 96 -3.67 4.57 18.47
N ASP A 97 -4.36 5.27 17.57
CA ASP A 97 -5.77 5.59 17.74
C ASP A 97 -6.63 4.33 17.69
N SER A 98 -7.60 4.25 18.59
CA SER A 98 -8.65 3.23 18.49
C SER A 98 -9.42 3.45 17.20
N THR A 99 -9.38 2.48 16.30
CA THR A 99 -10.06 2.58 15.00
C THR A 99 -10.99 1.38 14.80
N VAL A 100 -12.26 1.68 14.56
CA VAL A 100 -13.27 0.68 14.18
C VAL A 100 -13.67 0.93 12.74
N SER A 101 -13.77 -0.12 11.96
CA SER A 101 -14.19 -0.04 10.56
C SER A 101 -15.46 -0.84 10.29
N TYR A 102 -16.23 -0.36 9.33
CA TYR A 102 -17.48 -0.97 8.87
C TYR A 102 -17.45 -1.05 7.35
N GLY A 103 -17.63 -2.24 6.81
CA GLY A 103 -17.67 -2.53 5.39
C GLY A 103 -16.75 -3.69 4.99
N LYS A 104 -17.20 -4.45 3.99
CA LYS A 104 -16.41 -5.52 3.35
C LYS A 104 -15.64 -4.92 2.19
N VAL A 105 -14.33 -4.98 2.26
CA VAL A 105 -13.44 -4.26 1.34
C VAL A 105 -12.21 -5.08 0.98
N VAL A 106 -11.53 -4.65 -0.06
CA VAL A 106 -10.12 -4.99 -0.29
C VAL A 106 -9.33 -3.72 -0.11
N ASP A 107 -8.48 -3.70 0.91
CA ASP A 107 -7.67 -2.54 1.27
C ASP A 107 -6.25 -2.57 0.71
N PHE A 108 -5.59 -1.44 0.83
CA PHE A 108 -4.16 -1.24 0.62
C PHE A 108 -3.63 -0.35 1.73
N ASN A 109 -2.62 -0.80 2.45
CA ASN A 109 -2.17 -0.20 3.69
C ASN A 109 -0.65 0.02 3.68
N LEU A 110 -0.23 1.25 3.99
CA LEU A 110 1.16 1.63 4.26
C LEU A 110 1.29 1.98 5.74
N MET A 111 2.24 1.34 6.41
CA MET A 111 2.60 1.62 7.80
C MET A 111 4.03 2.13 7.86
N LEU A 112 4.23 3.26 8.51
CA LEU A 112 5.53 3.91 8.70
C LEU A 112 5.85 4.06 10.18
N LYS A 113 7.08 3.74 10.58
CA LYS A 113 7.56 3.77 11.96
C LYS A 113 9.06 4.05 12.02
N ASN A 114 9.58 4.30 13.21
CA ASN A 114 11.01 4.42 13.47
C ASN A 114 11.72 5.44 12.56
N GLY A 115 11.10 6.61 12.40
CA GLY A 115 11.66 7.72 11.62
C GLY A 115 11.43 7.65 10.10
N ALA A 116 10.76 6.60 9.60
CA ALA A 116 10.35 6.57 8.21
C ALA A 116 9.19 7.55 7.97
N GLU A 117 9.24 8.23 6.84
CA GLU A 117 8.22 9.18 6.38
C GLU A 117 7.81 8.82 4.96
N GLY A 118 6.66 9.28 4.51
CA GLY A 118 6.23 9.02 3.13
C GLY A 118 4.77 9.34 2.90
N GLU A 119 4.33 8.97 1.70
CA GLU A 119 2.97 9.14 1.23
C GLU A 119 2.47 7.91 0.47
N MET A 120 1.16 7.78 0.39
CA MET A 120 0.49 6.76 -0.39
C MET A 120 -0.53 7.41 -1.31
N GLN A 121 -0.60 6.90 -2.52
CA GLN A 121 -1.66 7.20 -3.48
C GLN A 121 -2.27 5.89 -3.95
N ALA A 122 -3.55 5.90 -4.26
CA ALA A 122 -4.19 4.84 -5.00
C ALA A 122 -4.93 5.46 -6.19
N LYS A 123 -4.92 4.77 -7.33
CA LYS A 123 -5.48 5.31 -8.56
C LYS A 123 -6.01 4.21 -9.48
N GLU A 124 -7.10 4.53 -10.16
CA GLU A 124 -7.56 3.80 -11.34
C GLU A 124 -7.05 4.50 -12.59
N MET A 125 -6.07 3.91 -13.26
CA MET A 125 -5.49 4.43 -14.50
C MET A 125 -6.35 3.98 -15.70
N GLN A 126 -6.66 4.90 -16.61
CA GLN A 126 -7.33 4.57 -17.87
C GLN A 126 -6.41 3.74 -18.78
N ALA A 127 -6.98 3.05 -19.79
CA ALA A 127 -6.17 2.37 -20.80
C ALA A 127 -5.19 3.36 -21.45
N GLU A 128 -3.94 2.93 -21.65
CA GLU A 128 -2.83 3.74 -22.22
C GLU A 128 -2.42 4.97 -21.40
N GLU A 129 -3.03 5.22 -20.23
CA GLU A 129 -2.65 6.34 -19.37
C GLU A 129 -1.22 6.18 -18.87
N GLU A 130 -0.50 7.30 -18.90
CA GLU A 130 0.87 7.40 -18.38
C GLU A 130 0.94 8.32 -17.15
N MET A 131 1.82 7.98 -16.22
CA MET A 131 2.14 8.78 -15.05
C MET A 131 3.64 8.79 -14.83
N ILE A 132 4.17 9.96 -14.46
CA ILE A 132 5.58 10.10 -14.08
C ILE A 132 5.67 10.15 -12.56
N LEU A 133 6.45 9.23 -11.98
CA LEU A 133 6.78 9.19 -10.58
C LEU A 133 8.16 9.81 -10.39
N LYS A 134 8.24 10.83 -9.53
CA LYS A 134 9.49 11.54 -9.23
C LYS A 134 9.79 11.40 -7.73
N PRO A 135 11.04 11.06 -7.35
CA PRO A 135 11.43 11.16 -5.96
C PRO A 135 11.53 12.63 -5.54
N THR A 136 11.21 12.92 -4.31
CA THR A 136 11.67 14.13 -3.64
C THR A 136 13.13 13.96 -3.18
N GLU A 137 13.77 15.02 -2.67
CA GLU A 137 15.17 14.93 -2.19
C GLU A 137 15.39 13.92 -1.07
N SER A 138 14.35 13.54 -0.36
CA SER A 138 14.43 12.64 0.80
C SER A 138 13.85 11.24 0.59
N GLU A 139 13.01 11.05 -0.43
CA GLU A 139 12.44 9.74 -0.72
C GLU A 139 13.46 8.83 -1.40
N ASN A 140 13.57 7.60 -0.93
CA ASN A 140 14.54 6.62 -1.42
C ASN A 140 13.93 5.22 -1.64
N LEU A 141 12.61 5.09 -1.47
CA LEU A 141 11.87 3.87 -1.77
C LEU A 141 10.60 4.21 -2.54
N LEU A 142 10.41 3.55 -3.67
CA LEU A 142 9.15 3.52 -4.41
C LEU A 142 8.60 2.10 -4.44
N ALA A 143 7.31 1.95 -4.15
CA ALA A 143 6.59 0.69 -4.34
C ALA A 143 5.30 0.94 -5.13
N VAL A 144 5.04 0.10 -6.14
CA VAL A 144 3.84 0.16 -6.98
C VAL A 144 3.20 -1.23 -7.01
N TYR A 145 2.03 -1.35 -6.39
CA TYR A 145 1.23 -2.58 -6.36
C TYR A 145 0.14 -2.51 -7.43
N VAL A 146 0.02 -3.53 -8.25
CA VAL A 146 -1.03 -3.66 -9.24
C VAL A 146 -2.13 -4.54 -8.67
N LYS A 147 -3.28 -3.94 -8.37
CA LYS A 147 -4.44 -4.71 -7.86
C LYS A 147 -5.27 -5.33 -8.98
N THR A 148 -5.42 -4.62 -10.08
CA THR A 148 -6.11 -5.12 -11.30
C THR A 148 -5.39 -4.62 -12.53
N GLY A 149 -5.37 -5.40 -13.58
CA GLY A 149 -4.79 -5.02 -14.87
C GLY A 149 -3.28 -5.24 -14.95
N CYS A 150 -2.58 -4.32 -15.61
CA CYS A 150 -1.15 -4.43 -15.89
C CYS A 150 -0.54 -3.05 -16.17
N ILE A 151 0.65 -2.81 -15.65
CA ILE A 151 1.43 -1.61 -15.99
C ILE A 151 2.79 -1.97 -16.54
N GLN A 152 3.34 -1.08 -17.35
CA GLN A 152 4.73 -1.08 -17.79
C GLN A 152 5.53 -0.05 -16.99
N ILE A 153 6.64 -0.48 -16.39
CA ILE A 153 7.65 0.39 -15.75
C ILE A 153 9.02 0.03 -16.33
N LYS A 154 9.63 0.98 -17.09
CA LYS A 154 10.86 0.69 -17.86
C LYS A 154 10.69 -0.56 -18.74
N ASP A 155 11.55 -1.56 -18.54
CA ASP A 155 11.55 -2.85 -19.23
C ASP A 155 10.70 -3.94 -18.54
N LYS A 156 10.05 -3.59 -17.42
CA LYS A 156 9.28 -4.53 -16.61
C LYS A 156 7.79 -4.36 -16.81
N GLU A 157 7.13 -5.49 -17.05
CA GLU A 157 5.68 -5.61 -16.96
C GLU A 157 5.31 -6.04 -15.54
N VAL A 158 4.45 -5.27 -14.87
CA VAL A 158 3.93 -5.57 -13.53
C VAL A 158 2.45 -5.89 -13.66
N ARG A 159 2.09 -7.11 -13.35
CA ARG A 159 0.73 -7.65 -13.53
C ARG A 159 -0.09 -7.61 -12.26
N GLU A 160 -1.35 -7.92 -12.40
CA GLU A 160 -2.28 -8.07 -11.28
C GLU A 160 -1.71 -8.97 -10.19
N GLY A 161 -1.74 -8.49 -8.95
CA GLY A 161 -1.20 -9.17 -7.78
C GLY A 161 0.31 -9.03 -7.60
N GLU A 162 1.03 -8.33 -8.47
CA GLU A 162 2.47 -8.12 -8.36
C GLU A 162 2.82 -6.75 -7.78
N LEU A 163 3.98 -6.66 -7.13
CA LEU A 163 4.53 -5.45 -6.54
C LEU A 163 5.89 -5.14 -7.18
N PHE A 164 6.01 -3.97 -7.80
CA PHE A 164 7.29 -3.38 -8.17
C PHE A 164 7.85 -2.58 -7.00
N VAL A 165 9.12 -2.79 -6.67
CA VAL A 165 9.84 -2.02 -5.65
C VAL A 165 11.12 -1.47 -6.25
N CYS A 166 11.41 -0.20 -6.00
CA CYS A 166 12.67 0.45 -6.32
C CYS A 166 13.29 0.97 -5.02
N GLU A 167 14.31 0.27 -4.54
CA GLU A 167 15.16 0.71 -3.42
C GLU A 167 16.27 1.64 -3.94
N ASP A 168 16.76 2.57 -3.12
CA ASP A 168 17.67 3.65 -3.51
C ASP A 168 17.14 4.50 -4.68
N TRP A 169 15.80 4.68 -4.69
CA TRP A 169 15.09 5.39 -5.75
C TRP A 169 15.55 6.85 -5.85
N ASN A 170 16.09 7.23 -6.99
CA ASN A 170 16.71 8.54 -7.21
C ASN A 170 16.52 9.10 -8.63
N GLU A 171 15.65 8.50 -9.45
CA GLU A 171 15.36 8.95 -10.82
C GLU A 171 13.86 8.94 -11.11
N GLU A 172 13.45 9.72 -12.12
CA GLU A 172 12.08 9.66 -12.60
C GLU A 172 11.76 8.29 -13.20
N LEU A 173 10.61 7.73 -12.83
CA LEU A 173 10.08 6.50 -13.40
C LEU A 173 8.71 6.77 -14.02
N LYS A 174 8.58 6.42 -15.28
CA LYS A 174 7.31 6.46 -15.99
C LYS A 174 6.62 5.11 -15.83
N ILE A 175 5.36 5.16 -15.40
CA ILE A 175 4.45 4.01 -15.44
C ILE A 175 3.40 4.24 -16.51
N LYS A 176 3.04 3.18 -17.22
CA LYS A 176 2.01 3.19 -18.25
C LYS A 176 1.03 2.05 -18.00
N ASN A 177 -0.27 2.32 -18.06
CA ASN A 177 -1.25 1.23 -18.12
C ASN A 177 -1.10 0.50 -19.45
N ALA A 178 -0.61 -0.74 -19.40
CA ALA A 178 -0.39 -1.59 -20.56
C ALA A 178 -1.59 -2.50 -20.89
N ALA A 179 -2.65 -2.44 -20.07
CA ALA A 179 -3.87 -3.20 -20.31
C ALA A 179 -4.83 -2.42 -21.23
N SER A 180 -5.67 -3.15 -21.95
CA SER A 180 -6.77 -2.57 -22.75
C SER A 180 -7.95 -2.06 -21.91
N LYS A 181 -7.89 -2.24 -20.59
CA LYS A 181 -8.89 -1.83 -19.61
C LYS A 181 -8.25 -0.96 -18.54
N LYS A 182 -9.07 -0.44 -17.65
CA LYS A 182 -8.59 0.28 -16.48
C LYS A 182 -7.73 -0.60 -15.58
N THR A 183 -6.71 -0.01 -15.00
CA THR A 183 -5.76 -0.67 -14.09
C THR A 183 -5.77 0.02 -12.73
N GLY A 184 -6.02 -0.75 -11.67
CA GLY A 184 -5.99 -0.26 -10.29
C GLY A 184 -4.60 -0.42 -9.68
N VAL A 185 -4.02 0.68 -9.20
CA VAL A 185 -2.68 0.70 -8.59
C VAL A 185 -2.67 1.36 -7.24
N GLY A 186 -1.82 0.84 -6.32
CA GLY A 186 -1.41 1.49 -5.10
C GLY A 186 0.06 1.89 -5.20
N ILE A 187 0.39 3.12 -4.85
CA ILE A 187 1.72 3.71 -4.99
C ILE A 187 2.16 4.24 -3.63
N CYS A 188 3.32 3.79 -3.16
CA CYS A 188 3.95 4.27 -1.93
C CYS A 188 5.30 4.90 -2.26
N LYS A 189 5.52 6.12 -1.78
CA LYS A 189 6.80 6.80 -1.81
C LYS A 189 7.27 7.00 -0.38
N VAL A 190 8.45 6.53 -0.06
CA VAL A 190 8.93 6.46 1.32
C VAL A 190 10.37 6.95 1.43
N LYS A 191 10.64 7.66 2.51
CA LYS A 191 11.96 7.95 3.08
C LYS A 191 12.21 6.96 4.21
N LEU A 192 13.24 6.13 4.06
CA LEU A 192 13.61 5.10 5.03
C LEU A 192 14.67 5.59 6.03
#